data_3549c583c3e56f83598911635651591e
#
_entry.id   3549c583c3e56f83598911635651591e
#
_cell.length_a   1.000
_cell.length_b   1.000
_cell.length_c   1.000
_cell.angle_alpha   90.00
_cell.angle_beta   90.00
_cell.angle_gamma   90.00
#
_symmetry.space_group_name_H-M   'P 1'
#
loop_
_entity.id
_entity.type
_entity.pdbx_description
1 polymer ?
#
loop_
_entity_poly.entity_id
_entity_poly.type
_entity_poly.pdbx_seq_one_letter_code
_entity_poly.pdbx_strand_id
1 'polypeptide(L)'
;EYEYNNSNYILLGAIIEKVSGKDYFTFIKENILDKAGMTNSGYFASETTNTVSPLVRSEKGDSWIEVERGKGKGSSAGGSYSNVNDILKFSNALKNNLIVSKETLKNMISVKNNNMIVTEDYGYGFIIQKFAQELSYGHGGTAKGVNFEFRYFPNSDITFVIFSNQDNGAYDDLKRNTTKLITGER
;
A
#
# COMPACT_ATOMS: atom_id res chain seq x y z
N GLU A 1 -0.45 22.31 9.52
CA GLU A 1 -1.60 21.86 8.72
C GLU A 1 -1.22 20.56 8.00
N TYR A 2 -2.08 19.52 8.05
CA TYR A 2 -1.84 18.27 7.34
C TYR A 2 -2.42 18.36 5.94
N GLU A 3 -1.62 18.02 4.93
CA GLU A 3 -2.03 17.89 3.53
C GLU A 3 -1.37 16.66 2.93
N TYR A 4 -2.18 15.68 2.50
CA TYR A 4 -1.67 14.51 1.81
C TYR A 4 -1.13 14.90 0.43
N ASN A 5 0.14 14.60 0.17
CA ASN A 5 0.78 14.98 -1.08
C ASN A 5 1.85 13.97 -1.50
N ASN A 6 1.69 13.39 -2.69
CA ASN A 6 2.67 12.47 -3.27
C ASN A 6 4.06 13.11 -3.46
N SER A 7 4.14 14.42 -3.71
CA SER A 7 5.41 15.12 -3.87
C SER A 7 6.29 15.04 -2.60
N ASN A 8 5.68 14.97 -1.41
CA ASN A 8 6.42 14.78 -0.16
C ASN A 8 7.16 13.43 -0.16
N TYR A 9 6.55 12.37 -0.68
CA TYR A 9 7.19 11.07 -0.79
C TYR A 9 8.26 11.03 -1.88
N ILE A 10 8.12 11.80 -2.96
CA ILE A 10 9.20 11.97 -3.95
C ILE A 10 10.42 12.62 -3.28
N LEU A 11 10.23 13.67 -2.47
CA LEU A 11 11.30 14.29 -1.71
C LEU A 11 11.96 13.34 -0.71
N LEU A 12 11.15 12.51 0.00
CA LEU A 12 11.70 11.49 0.89
C LEU A 12 12.55 10.47 0.13
N GLY A 13 12.14 10.06 -1.08
CA GLY A 13 12.95 9.22 -1.95
C GLY A 13 14.30 9.84 -2.28
N ALA A 14 14.32 11.10 -2.68
CA ALA A 14 15.56 11.84 -2.96
C ALA A 14 16.46 11.98 -1.70
N ILE A 15 15.86 12.14 -0.51
CA ILE A 15 16.61 12.16 0.75
C ILE A 15 17.25 10.78 1.02
N ILE A 16 16.52 9.69 0.79
CA ILE A 16 17.05 8.33 0.93
C ILE A 16 18.26 8.14 0.01
N GLU A 17 18.16 8.53 -1.26
CA GLU A 17 19.29 8.46 -2.20
C GLU A 17 20.49 9.27 -1.71
N LYS A 18 20.24 10.50 -1.28
CA LYS A 18 21.32 11.40 -0.81
C LYS A 18 22.03 10.85 0.43
N VAL A 19 21.30 10.28 1.37
CA VAL A 19 21.84 9.81 2.65
C VAL A 19 22.48 8.43 2.50
N SER A 20 21.88 7.54 1.70
CA SER A 20 22.36 6.16 1.51
C SER A 20 23.50 6.04 0.48
N GLY A 21 23.61 6.98 -0.45
CA GLY A 21 24.49 6.89 -1.60
C GLY A 21 24.03 5.85 -2.65
N LYS A 22 22.82 5.33 -2.54
CA LYS A 22 22.22 4.36 -3.45
C LYS A 22 21.00 4.97 -4.14
N ASP A 23 20.69 4.49 -5.36
CA ASP A 23 19.40 4.81 -5.94
C ASP A 23 18.24 4.24 -5.09
N TYR A 24 17.09 4.89 -5.14
CA TYR A 24 15.93 4.55 -4.30
C TYR A 24 15.49 3.09 -4.46
N PHE A 25 15.44 2.59 -5.68
CA PHE A 25 14.93 1.24 -5.95
C PHE A 25 15.86 0.16 -5.42
N THR A 26 17.18 0.34 -5.59
CA THR A 26 18.21 -0.52 -4.99
C THR A 26 18.10 -0.50 -3.47
N PHE A 27 17.94 0.69 -2.87
CA PHE A 27 17.79 0.81 -1.41
C PHE A 27 16.56 0.06 -0.90
N ILE A 28 15.40 0.23 -1.54
CA ILE A 28 14.16 -0.46 -1.15
C ILE A 28 14.28 -1.96 -1.35
N LYS A 29 14.87 -2.39 -2.46
CA LYS A 29 15.08 -3.82 -2.71
C LYS A 29 15.87 -4.46 -1.56
N GLU A 30 17.03 -3.94 -1.24
CA GLU A 30 17.95 -4.51 -0.23
C GLU A 30 17.39 -4.41 1.21
N ASN A 31 16.73 -3.30 1.54
CA ASN A 31 16.34 -3.00 2.92
C ASN A 31 14.90 -3.37 3.27
N ILE A 32 14.03 -3.56 2.27
CA ILE A 32 12.63 -3.92 2.46
C ILE A 32 12.31 -5.25 1.78
N LEU A 33 12.41 -5.32 0.44
CA LEU A 33 11.92 -6.48 -0.30
C LEU A 33 12.70 -7.74 0.04
N ASP A 34 14.02 -7.69 0.01
CA ASP A 34 14.88 -8.86 0.31
C ASP A 34 14.74 -9.28 1.78
N LYS A 35 14.70 -8.32 2.72
CA LYS A 35 14.52 -8.61 4.15
C LYS A 35 13.16 -9.23 4.47
N ALA A 36 12.11 -8.83 3.74
CA ALA A 36 10.77 -9.41 3.88
C ALA A 36 10.59 -10.69 3.05
N GLY A 37 11.52 -11.05 2.17
CA GLY A 37 11.41 -12.18 1.25
C GLY A 37 10.39 -11.97 0.14
N MET A 38 10.17 -10.72 -0.30
CA MET A 38 9.19 -10.32 -1.32
C MET A 38 9.77 -10.49 -2.73
N THR A 39 9.91 -11.72 -3.17
CA THR A 39 10.61 -12.07 -4.44
C THR A 39 9.82 -11.75 -5.71
N ASN A 40 8.52 -11.46 -5.60
CA ASN A 40 7.64 -11.12 -6.72
C ASN A 40 7.15 -9.66 -6.66
N SER A 41 7.96 -8.79 -6.06
CA SER A 41 7.64 -7.39 -5.89
C SER A 41 8.76 -6.49 -6.38
N GLY A 42 8.42 -5.32 -6.89
CA GLY A 42 9.41 -4.36 -7.41
C GLY A 42 8.78 -3.13 -8.04
N TYR A 43 9.60 -2.38 -8.77
CA TYR A 43 9.21 -1.09 -9.35
C TYR A 43 9.20 -1.07 -10.89
N PHE A 44 9.70 -2.11 -11.54
CA PHE A 44 9.87 -2.17 -12.98
C PHE A 44 8.92 -3.21 -13.59
N ALA A 45 7.63 -2.89 -13.65
CA ALA A 45 6.62 -3.82 -14.18
C ALA A 45 6.87 -4.19 -15.66
N SER A 46 7.60 -3.35 -16.42
CA SER A 46 7.99 -3.64 -17.81
C SER A 46 9.04 -4.76 -17.92
N GLU A 47 9.74 -5.09 -16.83
CA GLU A 47 10.76 -6.14 -16.80
C GLU A 47 10.21 -7.50 -16.36
N THR A 48 8.94 -7.56 -16.01
CA THR A 48 8.28 -8.81 -15.61
C THR A 48 7.12 -9.15 -16.54
N THR A 49 7.06 -10.41 -16.97
CA THR A 49 6.00 -10.93 -17.84
C THR A 49 4.75 -11.40 -17.06
N ASN A 50 4.82 -11.44 -15.72
CA ASN A 50 3.78 -12.03 -14.87
C ASN A 50 2.90 -10.99 -14.16
N THR A 51 2.78 -9.79 -14.70
CA THR A 51 1.89 -8.78 -14.16
C THR A 51 0.57 -8.73 -14.89
N VAL A 52 -0.53 -8.58 -14.15
CA VAL A 52 -1.88 -8.45 -14.72
C VAL A 52 -2.08 -7.01 -15.20
N SER A 53 -2.67 -6.85 -16.38
CA SER A 53 -2.99 -5.53 -16.94
C SER A 53 -4.17 -4.88 -16.23
N PRO A 54 -4.15 -3.56 -16.01
CA PRO A 54 -5.31 -2.79 -15.56
C PRO A 54 -6.41 -2.79 -16.63
N LEU A 55 -7.65 -2.91 -16.17
CA LEU A 55 -8.82 -2.91 -17.05
C LEU A 55 -9.81 -1.81 -16.62
N VAL A 56 -10.34 -1.08 -17.57
CA VAL A 56 -11.43 -0.11 -17.34
C VAL A 56 -12.62 -0.43 -18.24
N ARG A 57 -13.81 0.00 -17.80
CA ARG A 57 -14.99 -0.10 -18.66
C ARG A 57 -14.86 0.83 -19.87
N SER A 58 -15.32 0.38 -21.03
CA SER A 58 -15.51 1.24 -22.20
C SER A 58 -16.51 2.37 -21.87
N GLU A 59 -16.50 3.43 -22.63
CA GLU A 59 -17.47 4.54 -22.48
C GLU A 59 -18.92 4.07 -22.57
N LYS A 60 -19.19 3.01 -23.35
CA LYS A 60 -20.51 2.40 -23.47
C LYS A 60 -20.83 1.40 -22.35
N GLY A 61 -19.84 1.03 -21.54
CA GLY A 61 -19.99 0.07 -20.45
C GLY A 61 -20.17 -1.39 -20.88
N ASP A 62 -19.99 -1.71 -22.16
CA ASP A 62 -20.25 -3.02 -22.75
C ASP A 62 -19.01 -3.92 -22.82
N SER A 63 -17.81 -3.36 -22.67
CA SER A 63 -16.56 -4.11 -22.76
C SER A 63 -15.51 -3.61 -21.78
N TRP A 64 -14.48 -4.42 -21.55
CA TRP A 64 -13.31 -4.04 -20.80
C TRP A 64 -12.19 -3.63 -21.75
N ILE A 65 -11.54 -2.52 -21.43
CA ILE A 65 -10.41 -1.97 -22.20
C ILE A 65 -9.17 -2.07 -21.32
N GLU A 66 -8.10 -2.66 -21.86
CA GLU A 66 -6.81 -2.67 -21.22
C GLU A 66 -6.22 -1.25 -21.19
N VAL A 67 -5.80 -0.83 -20.01
CA VAL A 67 -5.09 0.45 -19.86
C VAL A 67 -3.64 0.23 -20.21
N GLU A 68 -3.17 0.95 -21.23
CA GLU A 68 -1.76 0.92 -21.58
C GLU A 68 -0.92 1.37 -20.40
N ARG A 69 -0.02 0.50 -19.95
CA ARG A 69 0.95 0.84 -18.91
C ARG A 69 2.01 1.72 -19.55
N GLY A 70 2.17 2.92 -19.04
CA GLY A 70 3.33 3.72 -19.38
C GLY A 70 4.61 2.92 -19.10
N LYS A 71 5.63 3.07 -19.94
CA LYS A 71 6.95 2.45 -19.75
C LYS A 71 7.71 3.01 -18.53
N GLY A 72 6.99 3.70 -17.63
CA GLY A 72 7.55 4.37 -16.47
C GLY A 72 7.87 3.39 -15.35
N LYS A 73 8.98 3.66 -14.67
CA LYS A 73 9.26 3.12 -13.34
C LYS A 73 8.23 3.70 -12.37
N GLY A 74 7.85 2.94 -11.35
CA GLY A 74 7.23 3.53 -10.18
C GLY A 74 8.16 4.59 -9.53
N SER A 75 7.72 5.13 -8.44
CA SER A 75 8.49 6.15 -7.69
C SER A 75 8.41 5.87 -6.19
N SER A 76 9.07 6.68 -5.39
CA SER A 76 8.94 6.63 -3.93
C SER A 76 7.52 7.00 -3.43
N ALA A 77 6.68 7.57 -4.28
CA ALA A 77 5.28 7.86 -3.97
C ALA A 77 4.32 6.73 -4.39
N GLY A 78 4.77 5.74 -5.17
CA GLY A 78 3.92 4.62 -5.61
C GLY A 78 4.33 4.05 -6.96
N GLY A 79 3.49 3.14 -7.50
CA GLY A 79 3.72 2.51 -8.81
C GLY A 79 4.59 1.25 -8.75
N SER A 80 4.79 0.66 -7.57
CA SER A 80 5.36 -0.67 -7.42
C SER A 80 4.35 -1.74 -7.86
N TYR A 81 4.85 -2.92 -8.24
CA TYR A 81 4.05 -4.13 -8.39
C TYR A 81 4.32 -5.09 -7.24
N SER A 82 3.33 -5.91 -6.92
CA SER A 82 3.42 -6.94 -5.89
C SER A 82 2.32 -8.00 -6.09
N ASN A 83 2.22 -8.93 -5.15
CA ASN A 83 1.11 -9.88 -5.02
C ASN A 83 0.70 -10.07 -3.55
N VAL A 84 -0.42 -10.76 -3.34
CA VAL A 84 -0.99 -10.98 -2.00
C VAL A 84 0.00 -11.66 -1.05
N ASN A 85 0.75 -12.67 -1.54
CA ASN A 85 1.69 -13.41 -0.71
C ASN A 85 2.87 -12.53 -0.25
N ASP A 86 3.39 -11.68 -1.14
CA ASP A 86 4.51 -10.80 -0.81
C ASP A 86 4.07 -9.69 0.15
N ILE A 87 2.84 -9.14 0.02
CA ILE A 87 2.30 -8.20 1.01
C ILE A 87 2.07 -8.88 2.36
N LEU A 88 1.65 -10.13 2.40
CA LEU A 88 1.57 -10.90 3.65
C LEU A 88 2.96 -11.08 4.30
N LYS A 89 4.01 -11.37 3.50
CA LYS A 89 5.39 -11.41 4.00
C LYS A 89 5.84 -10.06 4.54
N PHE A 90 5.50 -8.94 3.87
CA PHE A 90 5.76 -7.60 4.37
C PHE A 90 5.10 -7.35 5.73
N SER A 91 3.82 -7.69 5.86
CA SER A 91 3.09 -7.60 7.13
C SER A 91 3.80 -8.39 8.23
N ASN A 92 4.17 -9.65 7.96
CA ASN A 92 4.88 -10.50 8.90
C ASN A 92 6.27 -9.96 9.24
N ALA A 93 7.00 -9.40 8.27
CA ALA A 93 8.30 -8.79 8.49
C ALA A 93 8.23 -7.55 9.39
N LEU A 94 7.18 -6.73 9.25
CA LEU A 94 6.90 -5.62 10.17
C LEU A 94 6.60 -6.12 11.59
N LYS A 95 5.69 -7.09 11.73
CA LYS A 95 5.30 -7.69 13.01
C LYS A 95 6.50 -8.30 13.77
N ASN A 96 7.38 -8.97 13.03
CA ASN A 96 8.54 -9.66 13.58
C ASN A 96 9.80 -8.77 13.70
N ASN A 97 9.67 -7.46 13.47
CA ASN A 97 10.75 -6.47 13.58
C ASN A 97 11.95 -6.76 12.64
N LEU A 98 11.71 -7.35 11.48
CA LEU A 98 12.76 -7.65 10.48
C LEU A 98 13.14 -6.43 9.65
N ILE A 99 12.22 -5.49 9.46
CA ILE A 99 12.41 -4.27 8.66
C ILE A 99 12.74 -3.09 9.57
N VAL A 100 11.95 -2.90 10.63
CA VAL A 100 12.12 -1.82 11.61
C VAL A 100 11.92 -2.37 13.02
N SER A 101 12.50 -1.69 14.03
CA SER A 101 12.30 -2.08 15.43
C SER A 101 10.83 -1.92 15.87
N LYS A 102 10.43 -2.63 16.91
CA LYS A 102 9.10 -2.51 17.53
C LYS A 102 8.78 -1.06 17.93
N GLU A 103 9.76 -0.35 18.46
CA GLU A 103 9.61 1.06 18.85
C GLU A 103 9.40 1.95 17.63
N THR A 104 10.18 1.75 16.57
CA THR A 104 10.04 2.46 15.31
C THR A 104 8.66 2.21 14.71
N LEU A 105 8.21 0.95 14.64
CA LEU A 105 6.87 0.63 14.13
C LEU A 105 5.79 1.32 14.96
N LYS A 106 5.87 1.27 16.30
CA LYS A 106 4.93 1.97 17.19
C LYS A 106 4.88 3.48 16.88
N ASN A 107 6.04 4.09 16.62
CA ASN A 107 6.10 5.49 16.24
C ASN A 107 5.49 5.75 14.85
N MET A 108 5.73 4.85 13.88
CA MET A 108 5.19 4.97 12.52
C MET A 108 3.67 4.89 12.49
N ILE A 109 3.05 4.04 13.31
CA ILE A 109 1.60 3.87 13.38
C ILE A 109 0.92 4.76 14.43
N SER A 110 1.64 5.70 15.05
CA SER A 110 1.01 6.72 15.89
C SER A 110 0.52 7.89 15.06
N VAL A 111 -0.63 8.46 15.44
CA VAL A 111 -1.27 9.58 14.72
C VAL A 111 -0.35 10.78 14.69
N LYS A 112 -0.07 11.32 13.51
CA LYS A 112 0.80 12.49 13.28
C LYS A 112 0.03 13.70 12.76
N ASN A 113 -1.18 13.50 12.24
CA ASN A 113 -2.05 14.57 11.79
C ASN A 113 -2.99 14.96 12.94
N ASN A 114 -2.84 16.15 13.45
CA ASN A 114 -3.76 16.72 14.46
C ASN A 114 -4.95 17.46 13.81
N ASN A 115 -5.35 17.06 12.61
CA ASN A 115 -6.32 17.82 11.85
C ASN A 115 -7.72 17.21 11.99
N MET A 116 -8.63 17.93 12.62
CA MET A 116 -10.04 17.53 12.80
C MET A 116 -10.85 17.49 11.49
N ILE A 117 -10.24 17.80 10.34
CA ILE A 117 -10.91 17.89 9.03
C ILE A 117 -10.71 16.61 8.20
N VAL A 118 -9.73 15.76 8.52
CA VAL A 118 -9.51 14.50 7.79
C VAL A 118 -10.26 13.36 8.45
N THR A 119 -10.92 12.56 7.62
CA THR A 119 -11.70 11.39 8.03
C THR A 119 -10.84 10.20 8.50
N GLU A 120 -9.50 10.28 8.31
CA GLU A 120 -8.58 9.21 8.64
C GLU A 120 -7.36 9.76 9.40
N ASP A 121 -6.99 9.07 10.46
CA ASP A 121 -5.72 9.31 11.16
C ASP A 121 -4.54 8.85 10.28
N TYR A 122 -3.42 9.58 10.31
CA TYR A 122 -2.25 9.25 9.49
C TYR A 122 -0.97 9.24 10.33
N GLY A 123 -0.17 8.20 10.13
CA GLY A 123 1.16 8.04 10.72
C GLY A 123 2.28 8.31 9.69
N TYR A 124 3.41 7.64 9.82
CA TYR A 124 4.47 7.70 8.81
C TYR A 124 4.23 6.64 7.73
N GLY A 125 3.46 7.00 6.70
CA GLY A 125 3.10 6.13 5.58
C GLY A 125 2.00 5.11 5.89
N PHE A 126 1.31 5.23 7.02
CA PHE A 126 0.17 4.39 7.37
C PHE A 126 -1.07 5.21 7.62
N ILE A 127 -2.17 4.80 7.01
CA ILE A 127 -3.52 5.20 7.38
C ILE A 127 -3.89 4.39 8.62
N ILE A 128 -4.40 5.07 9.65
CA ILE A 128 -4.77 4.47 10.93
C ILE A 128 -6.27 4.63 11.09
N GLN A 129 -6.97 3.52 11.32
CA GLN A 129 -8.41 3.52 11.56
C GLN A 129 -8.71 2.86 12.89
N LYS A 130 -9.59 3.50 13.67
CA LYS A 130 -10.05 3.02 14.98
C LYS A 130 -11.49 2.56 14.85
N PHE A 131 -11.76 1.39 15.33
CA PHE A 131 -13.07 0.77 15.46
C PHE A 131 -13.37 0.58 16.96
N ALA A 132 -14.62 0.24 17.30
CA ALA A 132 -15.02 0.10 18.71
C ALA A 132 -14.12 -0.86 19.52
N GLN A 133 -13.68 -1.96 18.93
CA GLN A 133 -12.89 -3.00 19.58
C GLN A 133 -11.59 -3.33 18.85
N GLU A 134 -11.29 -2.62 17.78
CA GLU A 134 -10.16 -2.93 16.90
C GLU A 134 -9.46 -1.66 16.43
N LEU A 135 -8.21 -1.79 16.11
CA LEU A 135 -7.39 -0.81 15.41
C LEU A 135 -6.91 -1.43 14.11
N SER A 136 -6.82 -0.67 13.04
CA SER A 136 -6.07 -1.11 11.87
C SER A 136 -5.05 -0.08 11.46
N TYR A 137 -3.98 -0.56 10.84
CA TYR A 137 -3.05 0.29 10.11
C TYR A 137 -2.67 -0.35 8.77
N GLY A 138 -2.44 0.46 7.78
CA GLY A 138 -2.13 0.02 6.43
C GLY A 138 -2.12 1.18 5.46
N HIS A 139 -2.20 0.89 4.19
CA HIS A 139 -2.36 1.90 3.15
C HIS A 139 -3.06 1.31 1.94
N GLY A 140 -3.86 2.11 1.27
CA GLY A 140 -4.44 1.81 -0.02
C GLY A 140 -3.80 2.63 -1.14
N GLY A 141 -4.15 2.29 -2.35
CA GLY A 141 -3.77 3.06 -3.53
C GLY A 141 -4.68 2.75 -4.71
N THR A 142 -5.00 3.77 -5.47
CA THR A 142 -5.82 3.65 -6.67
C THR A 142 -5.14 4.32 -7.85
N ALA A 143 -5.29 3.71 -9.01
CA ALA A 143 -4.96 4.28 -10.30
C ALA A 143 -5.99 3.77 -11.31
N LYS A 144 -5.99 4.32 -12.52
CA LYS A 144 -6.93 3.90 -13.56
C LYS A 144 -6.85 2.38 -13.79
N GLY A 145 -7.93 1.65 -13.47
CA GLY A 145 -8.03 0.19 -13.57
C GLY A 145 -7.23 -0.58 -12.52
N VAL A 146 -6.75 0.06 -11.47
CA VAL A 146 -5.99 -0.59 -10.39
C VAL A 146 -6.44 -0.09 -9.03
N ASN A 147 -6.77 -1.02 -8.14
CA ASN A 147 -7.03 -0.73 -6.75
C ASN A 147 -6.24 -1.70 -5.86
N PHE A 148 -5.72 -1.17 -4.77
CA PHE A 148 -4.94 -1.90 -3.79
C PHE A 148 -5.34 -1.49 -2.38
N GLU A 149 -5.40 -2.46 -1.47
CA GLU A 149 -5.53 -2.24 -0.03
C GLU A 149 -4.67 -3.24 0.72
N PHE A 150 -3.97 -2.73 1.72
CA PHE A 150 -3.30 -3.49 2.77
C PHE A 150 -3.74 -2.95 4.11
N ARG A 151 -4.22 -3.82 5.01
CA ARG A 151 -4.55 -3.51 6.40
C ARG A 151 -4.08 -4.64 7.31
N TYR A 152 -3.53 -4.26 8.45
CA TYR A 152 -3.29 -5.17 9.55
C TYR A 152 -4.10 -4.75 10.77
N PHE A 153 -4.73 -5.74 11.41
CA PHE A 153 -5.58 -5.61 12.59
C PHE A 153 -4.86 -6.29 13.75
N PRO A 154 -4.14 -5.53 14.61
CA PRO A 154 -3.26 -6.12 15.61
C PRO A 154 -3.97 -6.89 16.73
N ASN A 155 -5.20 -6.52 17.12
CA ASN A 155 -5.92 -7.23 18.18
C ASN A 155 -6.39 -8.62 17.73
N SER A 156 -6.82 -8.72 16.47
CA SER A 156 -7.29 -9.98 15.85
C SER A 156 -6.15 -10.76 15.17
N ASP A 157 -4.96 -10.19 15.03
CA ASP A 157 -3.83 -10.70 14.23
C ASP A 157 -4.21 -11.03 12.79
N ILE A 158 -5.06 -10.21 12.17
CA ILE A 158 -5.52 -10.40 10.79
C ILE A 158 -4.79 -9.46 9.86
N THR A 159 -4.24 -10.00 8.78
CA THR A 159 -3.76 -9.23 7.63
C THR A 159 -4.77 -9.32 6.49
N PHE A 160 -5.22 -8.18 6.01
CA PHE A 160 -6.18 -8.04 4.92
C PHE A 160 -5.49 -7.39 3.72
N VAL A 161 -5.57 -8.04 2.56
CA VAL A 161 -4.95 -7.56 1.31
C VAL A 161 -5.92 -7.73 0.15
N ILE A 162 -6.13 -6.68 -0.62
CA ILE A 162 -6.86 -6.71 -1.89
C ILE A 162 -5.97 -6.17 -3.00
N PHE A 163 -5.98 -6.85 -4.13
CA PHE A 163 -5.59 -6.31 -5.43
C PHE A 163 -6.77 -6.44 -6.38
N SER A 164 -7.09 -5.36 -7.08
CA SER A 164 -8.05 -5.37 -8.18
C SER A 164 -7.45 -4.71 -9.40
N ASN A 165 -7.61 -5.34 -10.55
CA ASN A 165 -7.22 -4.78 -11.85
C ASN A 165 -8.43 -4.26 -12.63
N GLN A 166 -9.52 -3.93 -11.95
CA GLN A 166 -10.77 -3.46 -12.56
C GLN A 166 -11.42 -2.33 -11.74
N ASP A 167 -11.96 -1.32 -12.43
CA ASP A 167 -12.76 -0.25 -11.84
C ASP A 167 -14.26 -0.57 -12.00
N ASN A 168 -14.80 -1.44 -11.14
CA ASN A 168 -16.20 -1.87 -11.20
C ASN A 168 -16.95 -1.77 -9.87
N GLY A 169 -16.35 -1.12 -8.86
CA GLY A 169 -16.91 -0.99 -7.51
C GLY A 169 -16.74 -2.23 -6.62
N ALA A 170 -16.37 -3.39 -7.17
CA ALA A 170 -16.19 -4.61 -6.39
C ALA A 170 -15.10 -4.48 -5.31
N TYR A 171 -14.06 -3.68 -5.59
CA TYR A 171 -13.03 -3.37 -4.62
C TYR A 171 -13.60 -2.69 -3.37
N ASP A 172 -14.43 -1.66 -3.54
CA ASP A 172 -15.00 -0.90 -2.43
C ASP A 172 -15.96 -1.77 -1.60
N ASP A 173 -16.79 -2.59 -2.27
CA ASP A 173 -17.69 -3.53 -1.63
C ASP A 173 -16.92 -4.58 -0.84
N LEU A 174 -15.88 -5.16 -1.41
CA LEU A 174 -15.06 -6.16 -0.75
C LEU A 174 -14.33 -5.57 0.46
N LYS A 175 -13.70 -4.39 0.30
CA LYS A 175 -13.04 -3.66 1.38
C LYS A 175 -14.01 -3.39 2.54
N ARG A 176 -15.17 -2.81 2.24
CA ARG A 176 -16.18 -2.47 3.25
C ARG A 176 -16.69 -3.71 3.98
N ASN A 177 -17.10 -4.74 3.24
CA ASN A 177 -17.71 -5.93 3.83
C ASN A 177 -16.70 -6.74 4.65
N THR A 178 -15.46 -6.86 4.17
CA THR A 178 -14.40 -7.56 4.92
C THR A 178 -14.02 -6.79 6.19
N THR A 179 -13.92 -5.46 6.13
CA THR A 179 -13.67 -4.64 7.32
C THR A 179 -14.76 -4.85 8.37
N LYS A 180 -16.03 -4.81 7.97
CA LYS A 180 -17.18 -5.08 8.88
C LYS A 180 -17.11 -6.45 9.52
N LEU A 181 -16.76 -7.49 8.75
CA LEU A 181 -16.60 -8.84 9.29
C LEU A 181 -15.50 -8.93 10.36
N ILE A 182 -14.37 -8.25 10.14
CA ILE A 182 -13.24 -8.26 11.08
C ILE A 182 -13.57 -7.44 12.33
N THR A 183 -14.20 -6.27 12.17
CA THR A 183 -14.44 -5.32 13.27
C THR A 183 -15.74 -5.59 14.04
N GLY A 184 -16.62 -6.44 13.52
CA GLY A 184 -17.95 -6.70 14.08
C GLY A 184 -18.94 -5.54 13.87
N GLU A 185 -18.62 -4.55 13.05
CA GLU A 185 -19.53 -3.46 12.72
C GLU A 185 -20.69 -3.95 11.83
N ARG A 186 -21.89 -3.39 12.05
CA ARG A 186 -23.11 -3.75 11.30
C ARG A 186 -23.40 -2.76 10.16
#